data_dd7bcab475932f880b753a4e9298aa5c
#
_entry.id   dd7bcab475932f880b753a4e9298aa5c
#
_cell.length_a   1.000
_cell.length_b   1.000
_cell.length_c   1.000
_cell.angle_alpha   90.00
_cell.angle_beta   90.00
_cell.angle_gamma   90.00
#
_symmetry.space_group_name_H-M   'P 1'
#
loop_
_entity.id
_entity.type
_entity.pdbx_description
1 polymer ?
#
loop_
_entity_poly.entity_id
_entity_poly.type
_entity_poly.pdbx_seq_one_letter_code
_entity_poly.pdbx_strand_id
1 'polypeptide(L)'
;MLLSRISLKISHLLRIHFLKKFETEAQAVARLSHPNIVNVYDVGIEDGINYIVMELAEGMTLKEYIRRKGYLSPKETVEISMQIASAISHAHKNHIIHRDIKPQNILVSEIGNVKVTDFGIAKATSSNTVTSTATAMGSVHYISPEQAKGRFCDEKSDIYSLGITMYEMVTGHVPFDHENGVTISFCRCINAIVTPFS
;
A
#
# COMPACT_ATOMS: atom_id res chain seq x y z
N MET A 1 5.58 -20.03 13.78
CA MET A 1 5.16 -18.63 13.96
C MET A 1 6.29 -17.74 13.48
N LEU A 2 6.21 -17.20 12.27
CA LEU A 2 7.26 -16.34 11.70
C LEU A 2 7.02 -14.90 12.18
N LEU A 3 7.92 -14.41 13.04
CA LEU A 3 7.99 -13.00 13.45
C LEU A 3 8.73 -12.21 12.35
N SER A 4 8.04 -11.37 11.61
CA SER A 4 8.71 -10.41 10.72
C SER A 4 9.16 -9.20 11.57
N ARG A 5 10.46 -9.08 11.81
CA ARG A 5 11.08 -7.97 12.56
C ARG A 5 11.52 -6.87 11.59
N ILE A 6 10.97 -5.66 11.74
CA ILE A 6 11.46 -4.47 11.04
C ILE A 6 12.28 -3.64 12.03
N SER A 7 13.58 -3.48 11.79
CA SER A 7 14.49 -2.66 12.61
C SER A 7 14.78 -1.31 11.94
N LEU A 8 14.45 -0.21 12.61
CA LEU A 8 14.74 1.16 12.18
C LEU A 8 15.61 1.88 13.23
N LYS A 9 16.80 2.38 12.86
CA LYS A 9 17.67 3.20 13.73
C LYS A 9 17.47 4.70 13.44
N ILE A 10 16.95 5.47 14.41
CA ILE A 10 16.70 6.92 14.33
C ILE A 10 17.18 7.62 15.61
N SER A 11 17.58 8.92 15.57
CA SER A 11 18.09 9.71 16.71
C SER A 11 17.03 10.02 17.79
N HIS A 12 17.46 10.24 19.04
CA HIS A 12 16.69 10.06 20.28
C HIS A 12 15.38 10.87 20.44
N LEU A 13 15.27 12.11 20.01
CA LEU A 13 14.06 12.95 20.17
C LEU A 13 13.03 12.73 19.06
N LEU A 14 13.46 12.53 17.83
CA LEU A 14 12.64 12.07 16.72
C LEU A 14 12.10 10.66 16.98
N ARG A 15 12.84 9.83 17.72
CA ARG A 15 12.50 8.45 18.07
C ARG A 15 11.25 8.38 18.97
N ILE A 16 11.09 9.25 19.96
CA ILE A 16 9.93 9.19 20.89
C ILE A 16 8.64 9.60 20.17
N HIS A 17 8.68 10.62 19.31
CA HIS A 17 7.50 11.06 18.55
C HIS A 17 7.12 10.05 17.46
N PHE A 18 8.11 9.46 16.79
CA PHE A 18 7.95 8.40 15.82
C PHE A 18 7.30 7.16 16.46
N LEU A 19 7.78 6.75 17.64
CA LEU A 19 7.30 5.56 18.34
C LEU A 19 5.83 5.69 18.76
N LYS A 20 5.44 6.84 19.34
CA LYS A 20 4.04 7.08 19.72
C LYS A 20 3.08 7.07 18.53
N LYS A 21 3.48 7.66 17.41
CA LYS A 21 2.66 7.73 16.21
C LYS A 21 2.54 6.34 15.55
N PHE A 22 3.66 5.61 15.45
CA PHE A 22 3.69 4.24 14.99
C PHE A 22 2.77 3.34 15.81
N GLU A 23 2.86 3.41 17.13
CA GLU A 23 2.04 2.62 18.06
C GLU A 23 0.56 2.96 17.92
N THR A 24 0.20 4.26 17.87
CA THR A 24 -1.20 4.70 17.70
C THR A 24 -1.79 4.23 16.36
N GLU A 25 -1.05 4.34 15.26
CA GLU A 25 -1.53 3.92 13.95
C GLU A 25 -1.60 2.39 13.83
N ALA A 26 -0.62 1.68 14.36
CA ALA A 26 -0.62 0.23 14.38
C ALA A 26 -1.75 -0.33 15.25
N GLN A 27 -2.06 0.29 16.40
CA GLN A 27 -3.21 -0.05 17.23
C GLN A 27 -4.55 0.22 16.52
N ALA A 28 -4.63 1.29 15.73
CA ALA A 28 -5.83 1.55 14.93
C ALA A 28 -6.05 0.45 13.87
N VAL A 29 -4.99 0.06 13.16
CA VAL A 29 -5.03 -1.04 12.18
C VAL A 29 -5.35 -2.38 12.85
N ALA A 30 -4.85 -2.64 14.05
CA ALA A 30 -5.14 -3.88 14.80
C ALA A 30 -6.63 -4.05 15.18
N ARG A 31 -7.41 -2.96 15.13
CA ARG A 31 -8.87 -3.02 15.34
C ARG A 31 -9.66 -3.40 14.08
N LEU A 32 -9.01 -3.39 12.91
CA LEU A 32 -9.67 -3.79 11.67
C LEU A 32 -9.82 -5.31 11.64
N SER A 33 -11.05 -5.78 11.47
CA SER A 33 -11.35 -7.19 11.23
C SER A 33 -12.20 -7.30 9.98
N HIS A 34 -11.64 -7.86 8.92
CA HIS A 34 -12.30 -8.00 7.62
C HIS A 34 -11.67 -9.16 6.83
N PRO A 35 -12.43 -9.99 6.10
CA PRO A 35 -11.90 -11.15 5.37
C PRO A 35 -10.81 -10.79 4.36
N ASN A 36 -10.86 -9.57 3.80
CA ASN A 36 -9.91 -9.09 2.83
C ASN A 36 -8.82 -8.16 3.41
N ILE A 37 -8.62 -8.16 4.73
CA ILE A 37 -7.52 -7.46 5.42
C ILE A 37 -6.70 -8.49 6.19
N VAL A 38 -5.37 -8.36 6.15
CA VAL A 38 -4.47 -9.15 7.01
C VAL A 38 -4.64 -8.65 8.45
N ASN A 39 -5.06 -9.54 9.36
CA ASN A 39 -5.27 -9.18 10.76
C ASN A 39 -3.93 -8.87 11.44
N VAL A 40 -3.90 -7.80 12.23
CA VAL A 40 -2.79 -7.49 13.15
C VAL A 40 -3.20 -7.99 14.53
N TYR A 41 -2.39 -8.86 15.13
CA TYR A 41 -2.66 -9.49 16.41
C TYR A 41 -2.01 -8.76 17.58
N ASP A 42 -0.82 -8.20 17.35
CA ASP A 42 -0.07 -7.50 18.39
C ASP A 42 0.90 -6.49 17.78
N VAL A 43 1.21 -5.44 18.53
CA VAL A 43 2.17 -4.41 18.17
C VAL A 43 2.92 -4.02 19.42
N GLY A 44 4.23 -3.98 19.37
CA GLY A 44 5.01 -3.64 20.54
C GLY A 44 6.45 -3.24 20.26
N ILE A 45 7.15 -3.03 21.36
CA ILE A 45 8.58 -2.73 21.38
C ILE A 45 9.25 -3.67 22.39
N GLU A 46 10.21 -4.44 21.91
CA GLU A 46 11.01 -5.33 22.75
C GLU A 46 12.50 -5.07 22.46
N ASP A 47 13.30 -4.83 23.47
CA ASP A 47 14.73 -4.52 23.36
C ASP A 47 15.05 -3.37 22.37
N GLY A 48 14.16 -2.39 22.27
CA GLY A 48 14.31 -1.26 21.34
C GLY A 48 13.99 -1.59 19.87
N ILE A 49 13.44 -2.78 19.61
CA ILE A 49 12.99 -3.24 18.29
C ILE A 49 11.47 -3.15 18.24
N ASN A 50 10.95 -2.38 17.25
CA ASN A 50 9.52 -2.37 16.98
C ASN A 50 9.13 -3.65 16.26
N TYR A 51 8.03 -4.28 16.69
CA TYR A 51 7.48 -5.46 16.03
C TYR A 51 5.99 -5.34 15.78
N ILE A 52 5.52 -6.02 14.76
CA ILE A 52 4.10 -6.23 14.48
C ILE A 52 3.90 -7.75 14.31
N VAL A 53 2.97 -8.31 15.05
CA VAL A 53 2.53 -9.70 14.88
C VAL A 53 1.26 -9.69 14.05
N MET A 54 1.28 -10.37 12.92
CA MET A 54 0.15 -10.38 11.99
C MET A 54 -0.20 -11.80 11.55
N GLU A 55 -1.40 -11.93 10.99
CA GLU A 55 -1.88 -13.15 10.36
C GLU A 55 -0.88 -13.64 9.30
N LEU A 56 -0.60 -14.93 9.31
CA LEU A 56 0.09 -15.58 8.20
C LEU A 56 -0.91 -15.81 7.07
N ALA A 57 -0.88 -14.94 6.08
CA ALA A 57 -1.70 -15.09 4.88
C ALA A 57 -0.94 -15.91 3.84
N GLU A 58 -1.57 -16.99 3.37
CA GLU A 58 -1.03 -17.85 2.31
C GLU A 58 -1.32 -17.24 0.94
N GLY A 59 -0.39 -17.46 -0.02
CA GLY A 59 -0.54 -16.99 -1.39
C GLY A 59 0.70 -16.26 -1.89
N MET A 60 0.55 -15.57 -3.00
CA MET A 60 1.59 -14.73 -3.60
C MET A 60 1.11 -13.27 -3.67
N THR A 61 2.03 -12.33 -3.86
CA THR A 61 1.65 -10.95 -4.11
C THR A 61 0.92 -10.81 -5.45
N LEU A 62 -0.03 -9.89 -5.54
CA LEU A 62 -0.70 -9.57 -6.80
C LEU A 62 0.31 -9.13 -7.87
N LYS A 63 1.44 -8.51 -7.47
CA LYS A 63 2.53 -8.18 -8.40
C LYS A 63 3.15 -9.42 -9.04
N GLU A 64 3.42 -10.45 -8.24
CA GLU A 64 3.95 -11.73 -8.76
C GLU A 64 2.90 -12.45 -9.60
N TYR A 65 1.64 -12.37 -9.21
CA TYR A 65 0.52 -12.97 -9.94
C TYR A 65 0.36 -12.35 -11.34
N ILE A 66 0.36 -11.00 -11.45
CA ILE A 66 0.36 -10.28 -12.73
C ILE A 66 1.60 -10.69 -13.55
N ARG A 67 2.79 -10.67 -12.95
CA ARG A 67 4.03 -11.03 -13.66
C ARG A 67 4.02 -12.44 -14.24
N ARG A 68 3.41 -13.41 -13.52
CA ARG A 68 3.31 -14.80 -13.99
C ARG A 68 2.34 -14.97 -15.14
N LYS A 69 1.23 -14.20 -15.12
CA LYS A 69 0.19 -14.28 -16.17
C LYS A 69 0.44 -13.33 -17.35
N GLY A 70 1.28 -12.32 -17.19
CA GLY A 70 1.44 -11.22 -18.13
C GLY A 70 0.39 -10.13 -17.91
N TYR A 71 -0.87 -10.46 -17.96
CA TYR A 71 -2.03 -9.61 -17.64
C TYR A 71 -3.20 -10.45 -17.15
N LEU A 72 -4.21 -9.82 -16.57
CA LEU A 72 -5.41 -10.49 -16.08
C LEU A 72 -6.61 -10.20 -16.97
N SER A 73 -7.53 -11.15 -17.06
CA SER A 73 -8.79 -10.92 -17.76
C SER A 73 -9.63 -9.85 -17.08
N PRO A 74 -10.53 -9.15 -17.80
CA PRO A 74 -11.43 -8.15 -17.22
C PRO A 74 -12.26 -8.72 -16.06
N LYS A 75 -12.75 -9.95 -16.19
CA LYS A 75 -13.51 -10.63 -15.14
C LYS A 75 -12.69 -10.80 -13.87
N GLU A 76 -11.50 -11.36 -13.99
CA GLU A 76 -10.58 -11.59 -12.88
C GLU A 76 -10.15 -10.27 -12.20
N THR A 77 -9.88 -9.25 -13.02
CA THR A 77 -9.56 -7.90 -12.52
C THR A 77 -10.71 -7.34 -11.67
N VAL A 78 -11.95 -7.47 -12.12
CA VAL A 78 -13.12 -7.01 -11.36
C VAL A 78 -13.26 -7.79 -10.07
N GLU A 79 -13.16 -9.12 -10.08
CA GLU A 79 -13.28 -9.98 -8.90
C GLU A 79 -12.23 -9.64 -7.82
N ILE A 80 -10.98 -9.41 -8.22
CA ILE A 80 -9.90 -8.98 -7.34
C ILE A 80 -10.16 -7.56 -6.82
N SER A 81 -10.52 -6.62 -7.71
CA SER A 81 -10.76 -5.22 -7.37
C SER A 81 -11.92 -5.04 -6.40
N MET A 82 -12.99 -5.83 -6.52
CA MET A 82 -14.11 -5.80 -5.58
C MET A 82 -13.68 -6.19 -4.16
N GLN A 83 -12.81 -7.18 -4.01
CA GLN A 83 -12.30 -7.60 -2.71
C GLN A 83 -11.39 -6.52 -2.10
N ILE A 84 -10.50 -5.89 -2.92
CA ILE A 84 -9.66 -4.77 -2.47
C ILE A 84 -10.54 -3.58 -2.06
N ALA A 85 -11.53 -3.21 -2.87
CA ALA A 85 -12.44 -2.11 -2.59
C ALA A 85 -13.24 -2.35 -1.30
N SER A 86 -13.65 -3.60 -1.03
CA SER A 86 -14.31 -3.99 0.21
C SER A 86 -13.41 -3.76 1.43
N ALA A 87 -12.15 -4.18 1.35
CA ALA A 87 -11.14 -3.95 2.40
C ALA A 87 -10.91 -2.45 2.65
N ILE A 88 -10.70 -1.66 1.59
CA ILE A 88 -10.49 -0.22 1.65
C ILE A 88 -11.72 0.48 2.25
N SER A 89 -12.91 0.13 1.79
CA SER A 89 -14.17 0.70 2.32
C SER A 89 -14.35 0.42 3.82
N HIS A 90 -13.98 -0.79 4.28
CA HIS A 90 -14.01 -1.12 5.70
C HIS A 90 -13.01 -0.27 6.49
N ALA A 91 -11.79 -0.08 6.01
CA ALA A 91 -10.78 0.76 6.64
C ALA A 91 -11.23 2.24 6.71
N HIS A 92 -11.76 2.79 5.61
CA HIS A 92 -12.25 4.17 5.54
C HIS A 92 -13.40 4.43 6.52
N LYS A 93 -14.35 3.49 6.67
CA LYS A 93 -15.42 3.57 7.69
C LYS A 93 -14.88 3.61 9.13
N ASN A 94 -13.67 3.10 9.35
CA ASN A 94 -12.96 3.16 10.61
C ASN A 94 -11.94 4.32 10.66
N HIS A 95 -12.03 5.29 9.74
CA HIS A 95 -11.16 6.47 9.62
C HIS A 95 -9.68 6.13 9.40
N ILE A 96 -9.41 4.98 8.76
CA ILE A 96 -8.06 4.53 8.43
C ILE A 96 -7.87 4.60 6.92
N ILE A 97 -6.87 5.36 6.48
CA ILE A 97 -6.45 5.48 5.08
C ILE A 97 -5.22 4.62 4.89
N HIS A 98 -5.20 3.80 3.84
CA HIS A 98 -4.08 2.87 3.59
C HIS A 98 -2.81 3.56 3.11
N ARG A 99 -2.92 4.53 2.19
CA ARG A 99 -1.83 5.38 1.64
C ARG A 99 -0.75 4.67 0.84
N ASP A 100 -0.84 3.36 0.66
CA ASP A 100 0.14 2.56 -0.10
C ASP A 100 -0.50 1.36 -0.82
N ILE A 101 -1.69 1.56 -1.40
CA ILE A 101 -2.33 0.54 -2.24
C ILE A 101 -1.48 0.32 -3.49
N LYS A 102 -1.04 -0.92 -3.67
CA LYS A 102 -0.23 -1.38 -4.81
C LYS A 102 -0.21 -2.91 -4.86
N PRO A 103 0.10 -3.53 -6.00
CA PRO A 103 0.08 -4.99 -6.12
C PRO A 103 1.03 -5.74 -5.16
N GLN A 104 2.10 -5.10 -4.68
CA GLN A 104 3.02 -5.70 -3.70
C GLN A 104 2.39 -5.87 -2.32
N ASN A 105 1.42 -5.00 -1.96
CA ASN A 105 0.72 -5.00 -0.67
C ASN A 105 -0.64 -5.72 -0.74
N ILE A 106 -0.85 -6.53 -1.75
CA ILE A 106 -2.06 -7.31 -1.96
C ILE A 106 -1.64 -8.76 -2.16
N LEU A 107 -2.17 -9.66 -1.34
CA LEU A 107 -1.94 -11.09 -1.41
C LEU A 107 -3.13 -11.76 -2.10
N VAL A 108 -2.84 -12.71 -2.98
CA VAL A 108 -3.83 -13.52 -3.70
C VAL A 108 -3.55 -14.98 -3.40
N SER A 109 -4.53 -15.67 -2.83
CA SER A 109 -4.45 -17.11 -2.57
C SER A 109 -4.71 -17.91 -3.85
N GLU A 110 -4.38 -19.20 -3.84
CA GLU A 110 -4.64 -20.13 -4.95
C GLU A 110 -6.13 -20.22 -5.34
N ILE A 111 -7.03 -20.02 -4.39
CA ILE A 111 -8.50 -20.06 -4.61
C ILE A 111 -9.09 -18.68 -4.93
N GLY A 112 -8.24 -17.66 -5.17
CA GLY A 112 -8.69 -16.31 -5.56
C GLY A 112 -9.14 -15.40 -4.42
N ASN A 113 -8.92 -15.78 -3.16
CA ASN A 113 -9.14 -14.87 -2.04
C ASN A 113 -8.05 -13.81 -1.99
N VAL A 114 -8.45 -12.56 -1.75
CA VAL A 114 -7.57 -11.41 -1.70
C VAL A 114 -7.46 -10.88 -0.27
N LYS A 115 -6.25 -10.56 0.17
CA LYS A 115 -5.99 -9.85 1.43
C LYS A 115 -5.08 -8.65 1.20
N VAL A 116 -5.52 -7.49 1.70
CA VAL A 116 -4.72 -6.25 1.73
C VAL A 116 -3.85 -6.27 2.99
N THR A 117 -2.57 -5.97 2.83
CA THR A 117 -1.57 -5.92 3.91
C THR A 117 -0.83 -4.59 3.92
N ASP A 118 -0.01 -4.35 4.95
CA ASP A 118 0.91 -3.21 5.04
C ASP A 118 0.20 -1.84 4.93
N PHE A 119 -0.90 -1.68 5.69
CA PHE A 119 -1.47 -0.35 5.92
C PHE A 119 -0.35 0.62 6.33
N GLY A 120 -0.27 1.77 5.68
CA GLY A 120 0.88 2.70 5.69
C GLY A 120 1.36 3.21 7.06
N ILE A 121 1.42 2.32 8.06
CA ILE A 121 1.84 2.56 9.44
C ILE A 121 3.21 3.26 9.50
N ALA A 122 4.13 2.91 8.58
CA ALA A 122 5.46 3.51 8.51
C ALA A 122 5.48 4.86 7.76
N LYS A 123 4.51 5.14 6.87
CA LYS A 123 4.49 6.37 6.04
C LYS A 123 3.89 7.57 6.77
N ALA A 124 3.01 7.36 7.71
CA ALA A 124 2.42 8.42 8.52
C ALA A 124 3.43 9.09 9.47
N THR A 125 4.59 8.48 9.68
CA THR A 125 5.67 9.02 10.52
C THR A 125 6.63 9.94 9.79
N SER A 126 6.65 9.94 8.45
CA SER A 126 7.46 10.85 7.64
C SER A 126 6.63 12.06 7.20
N SER A 127 6.40 13.02 8.11
CA SER A 127 6.02 14.37 7.74
C SER A 127 7.17 14.97 6.89
N ASN A 128 6.86 15.27 5.60
CA ASN A 128 7.66 16.16 4.75
C ASN A 128 9.03 15.68 4.27
N THR A 129 9.19 14.46 3.74
CA THR A 129 10.27 14.31 2.74
C THR A 129 9.98 13.15 1.81
N VAL A 130 9.64 13.45 0.57
CA VAL A 130 9.82 12.55 -0.58
C VAL A 130 11.33 12.51 -0.85
N THR A 131 12.12 11.98 0.07
CA THR A 131 13.56 11.88 -0.10
C THR A 131 14.06 10.54 0.37
N SER A 132 14.55 9.83 -0.63
CA SER A 132 15.63 8.85 -0.56
C SER A 132 15.40 7.58 0.25
N THR A 133 15.09 6.52 -0.49
CA THR A 133 15.91 5.31 -0.54
C THR A 133 15.34 4.38 -1.61
N ALA A 134 16.12 3.48 -2.18
CA ALA A 134 15.76 2.60 -3.31
C ALA A 134 14.43 1.82 -3.14
N THR A 135 13.91 1.70 -1.92
CA THR A 135 12.59 1.11 -1.61
C THR A 135 11.43 2.03 -2.04
N ALA A 136 11.67 3.34 -2.19
CA ALA A 136 10.68 4.30 -2.65
C ALA A 136 10.42 4.22 -4.16
N MET A 137 11.36 3.70 -4.97
CA MET A 137 11.23 3.68 -6.44
C MET A 137 10.01 2.90 -6.92
N GLY A 138 9.70 1.75 -6.34
CA GLY A 138 8.54 0.95 -6.75
C GLY A 138 7.18 1.53 -6.35
N SER A 139 7.10 2.29 -5.24
CA SER A 139 5.84 2.88 -4.76
C SER A 139 5.41 4.11 -5.56
N VAL A 140 6.35 4.80 -6.22
CA VAL A 140 6.08 6.04 -6.98
C VAL A 140 5.07 5.82 -8.11
N HIS A 141 4.98 4.61 -8.66
CA HIS A 141 4.06 4.29 -9.76
C HIS A 141 2.58 4.28 -9.36
N TYR A 142 2.24 4.23 -8.07
CA TYR A 142 0.86 4.10 -7.59
C TYR A 142 0.36 5.28 -6.77
N ILE A 143 1.25 6.17 -6.29
CA ILE A 143 0.86 7.31 -5.45
C ILE A 143 -0.04 8.29 -6.20
N SER A 144 -1.00 8.86 -5.49
CA SER A 144 -1.90 9.87 -6.06
C SER A 144 -1.21 11.23 -6.33
N PRO A 145 -1.77 12.10 -7.19
CA PRO A 145 -1.20 13.41 -7.47
C PRO A 145 -1.01 14.29 -6.23
N GLU A 146 -1.94 14.23 -5.27
CA GLU A 146 -1.84 14.96 -4.00
C GLU A 146 -0.71 14.41 -3.11
N GLN A 147 -0.53 13.08 -3.07
CA GLN A 147 0.62 12.47 -2.38
C GLN A 147 1.95 12.88 -3.01
N ALA A 148 2.03 12.88 -4.34
CA ALA A 148 3.23 13.31 -5.07
C ALA A 148 3.59 14.79 -4.77
N LYS A 149 2.58 15.63 -4.51
CA LYS A 149 2.74 17.04 -4.12
C LYS A 149 2.98 17.26 -2.62
N GLY A 150 3.06 16.18 -1.83
CA GLY A 150 3.20 16.28 -0.36
C GLY A 150 1.97 16.88 0.32
N ARG A 151 0.80 16.82 -0.31
CA ARG A 151 -0.46 17.32 0.24
C ARG A 151 -1.11 16.28 1.14
N PHE A 152 -2.18 16.70 1.84
CA PHE A 152 -2.97 15.80 2.67
C PHE A 152 -3.59 14.67 1.82
N CYS A 153 -3.47 13.43 2.30
CA CYS A 153 -4.06 12.24 1.71
C CYS A 153 -5.40 11.96 2.37
N ASP A 154 -6.41 11.72 1.58
CA ASP A 154 -7.73 11.29 2.00
C ASP A 154 -8.09 9.92 1.39
N GLU A 155 -9.32 9.51 1.54
CA GLU A 155 -9.87 8.26 1.00
C GLU A 155 -9.72 8.16 -0.54
N LYS A 156 -9.75 9.30 -1.24
CA LYS A 156 -9.63 9.36 -2.71
C LYS A 156 -8.24 8.96 -3.18
N SER A 157 -7.21 9.17 -2.34
CA SER A 157 -5.84 8.73 -2.65
C SER A 157 -5.76 7.22 -2.80
N ASP A 158 -6.44 6.45 -1.93
CA ASP A 158 -6.49 4.99 -2.03
C ASP A 158 -7.27 4.53 -3.28
N ILE A 159 -8.37 5.21 -3.61
CA ILE A 159 -9.17 4.92 -4.80
C ILE A 159 -8.36 5.18 -6.07
N TYR A 160 -7.59 6.26 -6.12
CA TYR A 160 -6.68 6.53 -7.22
C TYR A 160 -5.64 5.39 -7.39
N SER A 161 -5.00 4.98 -6.29
CA SER A 161 -4.00 3.91 -6.28
C SER A 161 -4.60 2.56 -6.70
N LEU A 162 -5.86 2.28 -6.33
CA LEU A 162 -6.60 1.13 -6.82
C LEU A 162 -6.81 1.21 -8.33
N GLY A 163 -7.17 2.38 -8.88
CA GLY A 163 -7.31 2.58 -10.33
C GLY A 163 -6.03 2.28 -11.10
N ILE A 164 -4.87 2.73 -10.60
CA ILE A 164 -3.56 2.40 -11.19
C ILE A 164 -3.26 0.89 -11.10
N THR A 165 -3.61 0.27 -9.98
CA THR A 165 -3.47 -1.19 -9.79
C THR A 165 -4.36 -1.96 -10.77
N MET A 166 -5.61 -1.51 -11.00
CA MET A 166 -6.52 -2.10 -11.99
C MET A 166 -5.96 -1.97 -13.42
N TYR A 167 -5.41 -0.80 -13.76
CA TYR A 167 -4.77 -0.61 -15.06
C TYR A 167 -3.64 -1.63 -15.25
N GLU A 168 -2.76 -1.80 -14.26
CA GLU A 168 -1.68 -2.78 -14.34
C GLU A 168 -2.19 -4.22 -14.43
N MET A 169 -3.27 -4.56 -13.74
CA MET A 169 -3.89 -5.89 -13.87
C MET A 169 -4.30 -6.20 -15.31
N VAL A 170 -4.96 -5.28 -16.00
CA VAL A 170 -5.48 -5.54 -17.38
C VAL A 170 -4.44 -5.36 -18.47
N THR A 171 -3.36 -4.60 -18.23
CA THR A 171 -2.33 -4.32 -19.26
C THR A 171 -1.01 -5.02 -19.02
N GLY A 172 -0.75 -5.47 -17.79
CA GLY A 172 0.53 -6.05 -17.35
C GLY A 172 1.61 -5.02 -17.01
N HIS A 173 1.35 -3.73 -17.21
CA HIS A 173 2.31 -2.65 -16.94
C HIS A 173 1.65 -1.42 -16.33
N VAL A 174 2.44 -0.60 -15.65
CA VAL A 174 1.94 0.65 -15.04
C VAL A 174 1.72 1.73 -16.10
N PRO A 175 0.74 2.64 -15.93
CA PRO A 175 0.42 3.67 -16.94
C PRO A 175 1.52 4.73 -17.10
N PHE A 176 2.36 4.89 -16.07
CA PHE A 176 3.47 5.85 -16.05
C PHE A 176 4.74 5.12 -15.65
N ASP A 177 5.53 4.70 -16.62
CA ASP A 177 6.81 4.00 -16.43
C ASP A 177 7.94 4.86 -16.98
N HIS A 178 8.62 5.58 -16.10
CA HIS A 178 9.80 6.38 -16.40
C HIS A 178 10.89 6.07 -15.37
N GLU A 179 12.14 6.10 -15.80
CA GLU A 179 13.30 5.83 -14.94
C GLU A 179 13.43 6.83 -13.76
N ASN A 180 12.84 8.03 -13.90
CA ASN A 180 12.89 9.07 -12.89
C ASN A 180 11.52 9.27 -12.20
N GLY A 181 11.46 8.98 -10.90
CA GLY A 181 10.26 9.14 -10.08
C GLY A 181 9.69 10.57 -10.04
N VAL A 182 10.54 11.60 -10.23
CA VAL A 182 10.11 13.01 -10.34
C VAL A 182 9.30 13.20 -11.62
N THR A 183 9.74 12.62 -12.73
CA THR A 183 9.03 12.67 -14.02
C THR A 183 7.69 11.98 -13.94
N ILE A 184 7.60 10.83 -13.27
CA ILE A 184 6.33 10.12 -13.02
C ILE A 184 5.36 11.00 -12.24
N SER A 185 5.83 11.63 -11.15
CA SER A 185 5.03 12.53 -10.33
C SER A 185 4.54 13.75 -11.13
N PHE A 186 5.38 14.29 -12.01
CA PHE A 186 5.05 15.44 -12.87
C PHE A 186 4.01 15.06 -13.94
N CYS A 187 4.18 13.93 -14.63
CA CYS A 187 3.22 13.42 -15.61
C CYS A 187 1.82 13.23 -15.00
N ARG A 188 1.72 12.72 -13.78
CA ARG A 188 0.44 12.57 -13.06
C ARG A 188 -0.22 13.90 -12.72
N CYS A 189 0.59 14.92 -12.43
CA CYS A 189 0.07 16.24 -12.11
C CYS A 189 -0.51 16.97 -13.32
N ILE A 190 -0.04 16.65 -14.53
CA ILE A 190 -0.43 17.30 -15.78
C ILE A 190 -1.48 16.47 -16.54
N ASN A 191 -1.28 15.15 -16.64
CA ASN A 191 -2.14 14.26 -17.43
C ASN A 191 -3.12 13.51 -16.50
N ALA A 192 -4.27 14.12 -16.24
CA ALA A 192 -5.32 13.50 -15.43
C ALA A 192 -6.00 12.30 -16.12
N ILE A 193 -5.82 12.09 -17.43
CA ILE A 193 -6.48 11.02 -18.19
C ILE A 193 -5.52 10.52 -19.26
N VAL A 194 -4.93 9.35 -19.06
CA VAL A 194 -4.36 8.56 -20.15
C VAL A 194 -5.48 7.66 -20.67
N THR A 195 -5.92 7.87 -21.90
CA THR A 195 -6.81 6.93 -22.57
C THR A 195 -6.05 5.64 -22.84
N PRO A 196 -6.53 4.47 -22.40
CA PRO A 196 -5.81 3.20 -22.54
C PRO A 196 -5.83 2.60 -23.96
N PHE A 197 -6.36 3.35 -24.93
CA PHE A 197 -6.53 2.86 -26.31
C PHE A 197 -5.97 3.88 -27.30
N SER A 198 -4.76 3.65 -27.73
CA SER A 198 -4.20 4.08 -29.01
C SER A 198 -3.22 3.04 -29.50
#